data_94df528a4d52c72a55772281995ab011
#
_entry.id   94df528a4d52c72a55772281995ab011
#
_cell.length_a   1.000
_cell.length_b   1.000
_cell.length_c   1.000
_cell.angle_alpha   90.00
_cell.angle_beta   90.00
_cell.angle_gamma   90.00
#
_symmetry.space_group_name_H-M   'P 1'
#
loop_
_entity.id
_entity.type
_entity.pdbx_description
1 polymer ?
#
loop_
_entity_poly.entity_id
_entity_poly.type
_entity_poly.pdbx_seq_one_letter_code
_entity_poly.pdbx_strand_id
1 'polypeptide(L)'
;MAWQATWNTAAVATVLVLGVGGVLGEAWMWGYLGGAHSATGEDFRRAKQLIGTSAGSIVAARLAAGEDPRRGEERVHWDGEAEPERRPGALRAAVERASRVSLGAFSPLAAPALTAATPGGALARAALLAGVPSGRIELDELRARVSASGVGFDGRLRLVAVDRGSGRRVVFGDDGAPDASVADAVAASCAVPGLFAPVAIGDREYVDGGVWSPTNLDLARAGSGDRVLCLVPTAAMGTGPSLALRGLATGWRLATSVEAAAARRRGASVEIVAPDTGAASAMGTDLMNPARRARVLSEGFRQGGARDG
;
A
#
# COMPACT_ATOMS: atom_id res chain seq x y z
N MET A 1 38.59 -21.73 19.26
CA MET A 1 38.51 -20.29 19.14
C MET A 1 37.29 -19.96 18.26
N ALA A 2 36.19 -19.63 18.92
CA ALA A 2 34.92 -19.31 18.23
C ALA A 2 34.96 -17.83 17.78
N TRP A 3 34.84 -17.60 16.50
CA TRP A 3 34.63 -16.28 15.96
C TRP A 3 33.18 -15.88 16.27
N GLN A 4 32.97 -15.13 17.34
CA GLN A 4 31.75 -14.34 17.53
C GLN A 4 31.87 -13.13 16.60
N ALA A 5 31.18 -13.18 15.48
CA ALA A 5 30.92 -12.00 14.67
C ALA A 5 30.01 -11.08 15.50
N THR A 6 30.59 -10.09 16.13
CA THR A 6 29.86 -8.95 16.70
C THR A 6 29.25 -8.19 15.53
N TRP A 7 27.99 -8.42 15.25
CA TRP A 7 27.20 -7.59 14.36
C TRP A 7 27.13 -6.21 14.99
N ASN A 8 27.85 -5.28 14.38
CA ASN A 8 27.78 -3.88 14.72
C ASN A 8 26.36 -3.41 14.35
N THR A 9 25.47 -3.30 15.33
CA THR A 9 24.10 -2.77 15.18
C THR A 9 24.13 -1.25 15.08
N ALA A 10 24.91 -0.71 14.14
CA ALA A 10 24.60 0.59 13.59
C ALA A 10 23.23 0.44 12.92
N ALA A 11 22.19 1.11 13.44
CA ALA A 11 20.83 0.96 12.98
C ALA A 11 20.77 1.21 11.47
N VAL A 12 20.64 0.13 10.71
CA VAL A 12 20.53 0.19 9.24
C VAL A 12 19.26 0.98 8.93
N ALA A 13 19.43 2.12 8.26
CA ALA A 13 18.30 3.00 8.00
C ALA A 13 17.33 2.32 7.02
N THR A 14 16.13 2.01 7.49
CA THR A 14 15.12 1.33 6.68
C THR A 14 14.31 2.33 5.86
N VAL A 15 14.17 2.07 4.57
CA VAL A 15 13.18 2.67 3.67
C VAL A 15 12.01 1.70 3.58
N LEU A 16 10.82 2.12 3.97
CA LEU A 16 9.62 1.29 3.94
C LEU A 16 8.77 1.65 2.72
N VAL A 17 8.49 0.66 1.89
CA VAL A 17 7.64 0.77 0.70
C VAL A 17 6.40 -0.10 0.90
N LEU A 18 5.24 0.52 0.84
CA LEU A 18 3.94 -0.08 1.15
C LEU A 18 3.05 -0.02 -0.09
N GLY A 19 2.77 -1.18 -0.65
CA GLY A 19 2.06 -1.31 -1.92
C GLY A 19 0.54 -1.27 -1.82
N VAL A 20 -0.09 -1.34 -2.98
CA VAL A 20 -1.54 -1.45 -3.11
C VAL A 20 -2.05 -2.77 -2.52
N GLY A 21 -3.29 -2.79 -2.00
CA GLY A 21 -3.80 -4.01 -1.39
C GLY A 21 -5.24 -3.97 -0.91
N GLY A 22 -5.95 -2.86 -1.07
CA GLY A 22 -7.31 -2.70 -0.55
C GLY A 22 -7.38 -2.85 0.98
N VAL A 23 -8.58 -3.12 1.49
CA VAL A 23 -8.83 -3.26 2.94
C VAL A 23 -8.02 -4.39 3.56
N LEU A 24 -7.87 -5.52 2.86
CA LEU A 24 -7.14 -6.67 3.38
C LEU A 24 -5.63 -6.50 3.27
N GLY A 25 -5.16 -5.78 2.26
CA GLY A 25 -3.73 -5.43 2.16
C GLY A 25 -3.29 -4.47 3.27
N GLU A 26 -4.13 -3.49 3.62
CA GLU A 26 -3.90 -2.61 4.78
C GLU A 26 -3.78 -3.43 6.06
N ALA A 27 -4.74 -4.33 6.31
CA ALA A 27 -4.74 -5.18 7.49
C ALA A 27 -3.50 -6.09 7.57
N TRP A 28 -3.15 -6.74 6.46
CA TRP A 28 -1.97 -7.60 6.40
C TRP A 28 -0.67 -6.83 6.65
N MET A 29 -0.48 -5.69 5.98
CA MET A 29 0.72 -4.87 6.19
C MET A 29 0.84 -4.39 7.63
N TRP A 30 -0.28 -3.94 8.22
CA TRP A 30 -0.31 -3.49 9.60
C TRP A 30 0.05 -4.62 10.57
N GLY A 31 -0.55 -5.80 10.40
CA GLY A 31 -0.23 -6.99 11.18
C GLY A 31 1.23 -7.40 11.02
N TYR A 32 1.73 -7.50 9.77
CA TYR A 32 3.11 -7.86 9.49
C TYR A 32 4.12 -6.95 10.20
N LEU A 33 3.91 -5.63 10.12
CA LEU A 33 4.79 -4.67 10.78
C LEU A 33 4.71 -4.79 12.30
N GLY A 34 3.53 -5.09 12.87
CA GLY A 34 3.38 -5.35 14.30
C GLY A 34 4.14 -6.59 14.76
N GLY A 35 3.98 -7.70 14.05
CA GLY A 35 4.68 -8.96 14.35
C GLY A 35 6.20 -8.82 14.18
N ALA A 36 6.65 -8.20 13.09
CA ALA A 36 8.07 -7.97 12.85
C ALA A 36 8.69 -7.05 13.92
N HIS A 37 7.97 -6.00 14.33
CA HIS A 37 8.41 -5.15 15.45
C HIS A 37 8.54 -5.96 16.75
N SER A 38 7.56 -6.82 17.06
CA SER A 38 7.58 -7.64 18.27
C SER A 38 8.74 -8.66 18.27
N ALA A 39 9.06 -9.24 17.11
CA ALA A 39 10.10 -10.23 16.99
C ALA A 39 11.52 -9.62 16.97
N THR A 40 11.71 -8.51 16.24
CA THR A 40 13.05 -7.96 15.98
C THR A 40 13.38 -6.70 16.77
N GLY A 41 12.38 -6.07 17.38
CA GLY A 41 12.51 -4.73 18.02
C GLY A 41 12.61 -3.57 17.03
N GLU A 42 12.52 -3.81 15.70
CA GLU A 42 12.59 -2.76 14.69
C GLU A 42 11.36 -1.87 14.71
N ASP A 43 11.53 -0.60 15.05
CA ASP A 43 10.45 0.39 15.07
C ASP A 43 10.29 1.06 13.70
N PHE A 44 9.35 0.57 12.90
CA PHE A 44 9.08 1.07 11.55
C PHE A 44 8.55 2.52 11.51
N ARG A 45 8.09 3.09 12.64
CA ARG A 45 7.76 4.52 12.76
C ARG A 45 8.99 5.41 12.57
N ARG A 46 10.18 4.85 12.77
CA ARG A 46 11.49 5.51 12.61
C ARG A 46 12.11 5.30 11.23
N ALA A 47 11.37 4.72 10.29
CA ALA A 47 11.87 4.52 8.93
C ALA A 47 12.35 5.86 8.34
N LYS A 48 13.48 5.79 7.61
CA LYS A 48 14.10 6.94 6.93
C LYS A 48 13.16 7.54 5.87
N GLN A 49 12.35 6.68 5.23
CA GLN A 49 11.33 7.06 4.27
C GLN A 49 10.14 6.12 4.42
N LEU A 50 8.95 6.69 4.29
CA LEU A 50 7.66 5.98 4.28
C LEU A 50 7.00 6.27 2.92
N ILE A 51 7.00 5.29 2.02
CA ILE A 51 6.43 5.41 0.68
C ILE A 51 5.16 4.56 0.64
N GLY A 52 4.02 5.20 0.42
CA GLY A 52 2.71 4.54 0.45
C GLY A 52 1.93 4.71 -0.84
N THR A 53 1.31 3.62 -1.31
CA THR A 53 0.41 3.60 -2.47
C THR A 53 -0.90 2.92 -2.09
N SER A 54 -2.05 3.57 -2.30
CA SER A 54 -3.38 3.03 -1.98
C SER A 54 -3.46 2.56 -0.50
N ALA A 55 -3.76 1.31 -0.24
CA ALA A 55 -3.73 0.72 1.11
C ALA A 55 -2.43 1.06 1.87
N GLY A 56 -1.30 1.05 1.17
CA GLY A 56 0.00 1.42 1.74
C GLY A 56 0.09 2.87 2.16
N SER A 57 -0.66 3.78 1.53
CA SER A 57 -0.70 5.19 1.94
C SER A 57 -1.35 5.37 3.31
N ILE A 58 -2.37 4.57 3.62
CA ILE A 58 -3.03 4.54 4.93
C ILE A 58 -2.05 4.07 6.00
N VAL A 59 -1.35 2.96 5.75
CA VAL A 59 -0.36 2.40 6.69
C VAL A 59 0.80 3.38 6.90
N ALA A 60 1.32 3.99 5.82
CA ALA A 60 2.39 4.98 5.90
C ALA A 60 1.99 6.21 6.74
N ALA A 61 0.78 6.74 6.50
CA ALA A 61 0.24 7.87 7.27
C ALA A 61 0.08 7.54 8.76
N ARG A 62 -0.41 6.34 9.10
CA ARG A 62 -0.55 5.87 10.48
C ARG A 62 0.81 5.75 11.18
N LEU A 63 1.83 5.21 10.50
CA LEU A 63 3.19 5.14 11.03
C LEU A 63 3.78 6.55 11.24
N ALA A 64 3.57 7.47 10.28
CA ALA A 64 4.00 8.86 10.40
C ALA A 64 3.29 9.59 11.54
N ALA A 65 2.01 9.26 11.82
CA ALA A 65 1.26 9.74 12.98
C ALA A 65 1.77 9.15 14.31
N GLY A 66 2.73 8.23 14.27
CA GLY A 66 3.28 7.60 15.47
C GLY A 66 2.45 6.42 16.01
N GLU A 67 1.44 5.94 15.25
CA GLU A 67 0.66 4.78 15.68
C GLU A 67 1.55 3.52 15.76
N ASP A 68 1.40 2.76 16.86
CA ASP A 68 2.15 1.54 17.08
C ASP A 68 1.42 0.35 16.44
N PRO A 69 2.01 -0.35 15.45
CA PRO A 69 1.37 -1.47 14.78
C PRO A 69 1.12 -2.68 15.70
N ARG A 70 1.84 -2.80 16.83
CA ARG A 70 1.60 -3.85 17.84
C ARG A 70 0.25 -3.71 18.53
N ARG A 71 -0.26 -2.48 18.69
CA ARG A 71 -1.57 -2.23 19.31
C ARG A 71 -2.74 -2.80 18.51
N GLY A 72 -2.51 -3.23 17.25
CA GLY A 72 -3.49 -3.97 16.47
C GLY A 72 -3.76 -5.36 17.03
N GLU A 73 -2.76 -6.01 17.63
CA GLU A 73 -2.87 -7.31 18.25
C GLU A 73 -3.62 -7.27 19.57
N GLU A 74 -3.37 -6.28 20.42
CA GLU A 74 -4.08 -6.13 21.70
C GLU A 74 -5.60 -6.10 21.50
N ARG A 75 -6.08 -5.51 20.39
CA ARG A 75 -7.50 -5.50 20.02
C ARG A 75 -7.98 -6.86 19.50
N VAL A 76 -7.15 -7.64 18.84
CA VAL A 76 -7.52 -8.97 18.30
C VAL A 76 -7.45 -10.04 19.38
N HIS A 77 -6.56 -9.91 20.37
CA HIS A 77 -6.40 -10.87 21.48
C HIS A 77 -7.48 -10.71 22.56
N TRP A 78 -8.03 -9.49 22.70
CA TRP A 78 -9.07 -9.20 23.71
C TRP A 78 -10.47 -9.56 23.23
N ASP A 79 -10.70 -9.61 21.91
CA ASP A 79 -12.01 -9.81 21.30
C ASP A 79 -12.15 -11.23 20.75
N GLY A 80 -11.96 -12.25 21.60
CA GLY A 80 -12.46 -13.60 21.33
C GLY A 80 -13.98 -13.61 21.08
N GLU A 81 -14.65 -12.50 21.33
CA GLU A 81 -15.97 -12.09 20.83
C GLU A 81 -15.78 -10.80 20.05
N ALA A 82 -15.99 -10.87 18.73
CA ALA A 82 -16.05 -9.69 17.88
C ALA A 82 -17.00 -8.68 18.53
N GLU A 83 -16.51 -7.51 18.95
CA GLU A 83 -17.40 -6.42 19.37
C GLU A 83 -18.48 -6.29 18.28
N PRO A 84 -19.76 -6.22 18.64
CA PRO A 84 -20.80 -6.00 17.65
C PRO A 84 -20.47 -4.69 16.96
N GLU A 85 -19.94 -4.82 15.73
CA GLU A 85 -19.44 -3.72 14.92
C GLU A 85 -20.47 -2.59 14.94
N ARG A 86 -20.06 -1.44 15.48
CA ARG A 86 -20.80 -0.18 15.26
C ARG A 86 -21.21 -0.15 13.80
N ARG A 87 -22.47 0.21 13.52
CA ARG A 87 -23.09 0.21 12.19
C ARG A 87 -22.04 0.56 11.12
N PRO A 88 -21.95 -0.24 10.05
CA PRO A 88 -20.93 -0.02 9.03
C PRO A 88 -21.03 1.42 8.55
N GLY A 89 -19.93 2.20 8.65
CA GLY A 89 -19.86 3.54 8.09
C GLY A 89 -20.17 3.50 6.59
N ALA A 90 -20.55 4.63 6.01
CA ALA A 90 -20.92 4.70 4.60
C ALA A 90 -19.81 4.14 3.68
N LEU A 91 -18.54 4.35 4.03
CA LEU A 91 -17.39 3.78 3.31
C LEU A 91 -17.40 2.24 3.36
N ARG A 92 -17.69 1.63 4.51
CA ARG A 92 -17.76 0.17 4.64
C ARG A 92 -18.92 -0.41 3.83
N ALA A 93 -20.10 0.19 3.92
CA ALA A 93 -21.26 -0.23 3.13
C ALA A 93 -21.02 0.00 1.61
N ALA A 94 -20.24 1.02 1.25
CA ALA A 94 -19.85 1.29 -0.11
C ALA A 94 -18.80 0.26 -0.61
N VAL A 95 -17.80 -0.06 0.21
CA VAL A 95 -16.79 -1.10 -0.06
C VAL A 95 -17.46 -2.47 -0.19
N GLU A 96 -18.42 -2.83 0.67
CA GLU A 96 -19.19 -4.08 0.58
C GLU A 96 -20.05 -4.16 -0.69
N ARG A 97 -20.59 -3.04 -1.16
CA ARG A 97 -21.29 -2.97 -2.45
C ARG A 97 -20.35 -3.07 -3.63
N ALA A 98 -19.17 -2.47 -3.52
CA ALA A 98 -18.15 -2.46 -4.56
C ALA A 98 -17.42 -3.80 -4.69
N SER A 99 -17.27 -4.57 -3.61
CA SER A 99 -16.69 -5.92 -3.65
C SER A 99 -17.50 -6.88 -4.51
N ARG A 100 -18.79 -6.57 -4.76
CA ARG A 100 -19.65 -7.28 -5.71
C ARG A 100 -19.41 -6.89 -7.17
N VAL A 101 -18.80 -5.73 -7.40
CA VAL A 101 -18.35 -5.30 -8.74
C VAL A 101 -16.93 -5.79 -8.90
N SER A 102 -16.77 -6.97 -9.48
CA SER A 102 -15.48 -7.66 -9.64
C SER A 102 -14.36 -6.72 -10.04
N LEU A 103 -13.24 -6.73 -9.33
CA LEU A 103 -11.92 -6.27 -9.79
C LEU A 103 -11.57 -6.80 -11.21
N GLY A 104 -12.25 -7.83 -11.69
CA GLY A 104 -12.18 -8.31 -13.08
C GLY A 104 -12.50 -7.27 -14.14
N ALA A 105 -13.26 -6.22 -13.81
CA ALA A 105 -13.52 -5.10 -14.74
C ALA A 105 -12.28 -4.20 -14.96
N PHE A 106 -11.29 -4.23 -14.05
CA PHE A 106 -10.06 -3.44 -14.15
C PHE A 106 -8.90 -4.18 -14.83
N SER A 107 -9.00 -5.50 -14.99
CA SER A 107 -7.97 -6.33 -15.59
C SER A 107 -7.50 -5.87 -16.99
N PRO A 108 -8.38 -5.40 -17.90
CA PRO A 108 -7.93 -4.91 -19.21
C PRO A 108 -7.17 -3.59 -19.14
N LEU A 109 -7.39 -2.77 -18.11
CA LEU A 109 -6.76 -1.44 -17.97
C LEU A 109 -5.38 -1.50 -17.30
N ALA A 110 -5.14 -2.50 -16.46
CA ALA A 110 -3.89 -2.61 -15.73
C ALA A 110 -2.72 -3.11 -16.60
N ALA A 111 -2.96 -4.03 -17.55
CA ALA A 111 -1.91 -4.53 -18.41
C ALA A 111 -1.29 -3.46 -19.34
N PRO A 112 -2.09 -2.61 -20.04
CA PRO A 112 -1.55 -1.48 -20.80
C PRO A 112 -0.90 -0.40 -19.93
N ALA A 113 -1.42 -0.15 -18.71
CA ALA A 113 -0.83 0.82 -17.79
C ALA A 113 0.57 0.42 -17.34
N LEU A 114 0.86 -0.89 -17.20
CA LEU A 114 2.18 -1.42 -16.85
C LEU A 114 3.20 -1.25 -17.98
N THR A 115 2.77 -1.30 -19.24
CA THR A 115 3.65 -1.03 -20.39
C THR A 115 3.86 0.46 -20.62
N ALA A 116 3.04 1.31 -20.02
CA ALA A 116 3.03 2.75 -20.16
C ALA A 116 3.96 3.50 -19.18
N ALA A 117 4.84 2.81 -18.45
CA ALA A 117 5.89 3.45 -17.62
C ALA A 117 6.97 4.19 -18.44
N THR A 118 6.87 4.17 -19.77
CA THR A 118 7.70 4.96 -20.69
C THR A 118 7.20 6.41 -20.78
N PRO A 119 8.03 7.39 -21.22
CA PRO A 119 7.59 8.78 -21.41
C PRO A 119 6.32 8.97 -22.25
N GLY A 120 6.08 8.12 -23.26
CA GLY A 120 4.82 8.09 -24.02
C GLY A 120 3.63 7.49 -23.27
N GLY A 121 3.89 6.78 -22.17
CA GLY A 121 2.89 6.09 -21.38
C GLY A 121 1.96 7.00 -20.57
N ALA A 122 2.37 8.23 -20.27
CA ALA A 122 1.51 9.19 -19.56
C ALA A 122 0.27 9.54 -20.40
N LEU A 123 0.44 9.84 -21.69
CA LEU A 123 -0.68 10.14 -22.59
C LEU A 123 -1.61 8.94 -22.79
N ALA A 124 -1.04 7.74 -22.95
CA ALA A 124 -1.84 6.52 -23.04
C ALA A 124 -2.65 6.27 -21.76
N ARG A 125 -2.04 6.52 -20.59
CA ARG A 125 -2.72 6.40 -19.30
C ARG A 125 -3.81 7.45 -19.13
N ALA A 126 -3.55 8.71 -19.49
CA ALA A 126 -4.55 9.77 -19.48
C ALA A 126 -5.75 9.41 -20.37
N ALA A 127 -5.51 8.91 -21.58
CA ALA A 127 -6.57 8.48 -22.49
C ALA A 127 -7.38 7.29 -21.91
N LEU A 128 -6.71 6.31 -21.30
CA LEU A 128 -7.38 5.21 -20.61
C LEU A 128 -8.24 5.70 -19.45
N LEU A 129 -7.71 6.60 -18.61
CA LEU A 129 -8.42 7.16 -17.46
C LEU A 129 -9.61 8.03 -17.90
N ALA A 130 -9.52 8.74 -19.02
CA ALA A 130 -10.63 9.49 -19.59
C ALA A 130 -11.79 8.57 -20.02
N GLY A 131 -11.50 7.34 -20.46
CA GLY A 131 -12.49 6.33 -20.83
C GLY A 131 -13.11 5.58 -19.65
N VAL A 132 -12.56 5.71 -18.43
CA VAL A 132 -13.12 5.07 -17.23
C VAL A 132 -14.15 6.01 -16.59
N PRO A 133 -15.42 5.57 -16.43
CA PRO A 133 -16.41 6.36 -15.70
C PRO A 133 -15.93 6.69 -14.29
N SER A 134 -16.18 7.90 -13.83
CA SER A 134 -15.90 8.26 -12.43
C SER A 134 -16.73 7.39 -11.48
N GLY A 135 -16.10 6.83 -10.47
CA GLY A 135 -16.80 6.16 -9.39
C GLY A 135 -17.69 7.15 -8.63
N ARG A 136 -18.66 6.62 -7.89
CA ARG A 136 -19.63 7.45 -7.13
C ARG A 136 -19.38 7.44 -5.63
N ILE A 137 -18.42 6.66 -5.18
CA ILE A 137 -18.11 6.50 -3.75
C ILE A 137 -17.05 7.52 -3.40
N GLU A 138 -17.38 8.42 -2.49
CA GLU A 138 -16.45 9.40 -1.95
C GLU A 138 -15.63 8.80 -0.81
N LEU A 139 -14.44 9.34 -0.59
CA LEU A 139 -13.50 8.89 0.44
C LEU A 139 -13.48 9.82 1.66
N ASP A 140 -14.57 10.54 1.91
CA ASP A 140 -14.65 11.54 2.98
C ASP A 140 -14.48 10.94 4.38
N GLU A 141 -14.99 9.73 4.63
CA GLU A 141 -14.74 9.03 5.89
C GLU A 141 -13.26 8.70 6.09
N LEU A 142 -12.57 8.28 5.03
CA LEU A 142 -11.13 8.03 5.07
C LEU A 142 -10.38 9.32 5.32
N ARG A 143 -10.73 10.39 4.59
CA ARG A 143 -10.15 11.72 4.75
C ARG A 143 -10.33 12.23 6.18
N ALA A 144 -11.54 12.17 6.73
CA ALA A 144 -11.84 12.58 8.09
C ALA A 144 -11.04 11.79 9.15
N ARG A 145 -10.91 10.48 8.96
CA ARG A 145 -10.13 9.62 9.86
C ARG A 145 -8.65 9.97 9.87
N VAL A 146 -8.05 10.16 8.68
CA VAL A 146 -6.64 10.56 8.57
C VAL A 146 -6.44 11.96 9.12
N SER A 147 -7.33 12.90 8.84
CA SER A 147 -7.30 14.27 9.36
C SER A 147 -7.34 14.30 10.89
N ALA A 148 -8.16 13.43 11.50
CA ALA A 148 -8.29 13.34 12.96
C ALA A 148 -6.99 12.86 13.65
N SER A 149 -6.07 12.21 12.94
CA SER A 149 -4.76 11.84 13.50
C SER A 149 -3.78 13.01 13.63
N GLY A 150 -4.08 14.14 12.98
CA GLY A 150 -3.21 15.32 12.97
C GLY A 150 -1.88 15.14 12.22
N VAL A 151 -1.73 14.04 11.45
CA VAL A 151 -0.50 13.75 10.71
C VAL A 151 -0.24 14.79 9.63
N GLY A 152 1.01 15.26 9.55
CA GLY A 152 1.52 16.13 8.49
C GLY A 152 2.65 15.48 7.70
N PHE A 153 3.02 16.08 6.57
CA PHE A 153 4.23 15.69 5.87
C PHE A 153 5.47 16.13 6.66
N ASP A 154 6.31 15.17 7.02
CA ASP A 154 7.49 15.34 7.88
C ASP A 154 8.82 15.18 7.11
N GLY A 155 8.77 15.23 5.78
CA GLY A 155 9.91 15.03 4.88
C GLY A 155 10.25 13.55 4.63
N ARG A 156 9.68 12.62 5.40
CA ARG A 156 9.85 11.17 5.23
C ARG A 156 8.66 10.53 4.51
N LEU A 157 7.47 11.07 4.76
CA LEU A 157 6.21 10.55 4.23
C LEU A 157 6.03 10.96 2.76
N ARG A 158 5.80 9.97 1.91
CA ARG A 158 5.54 10.11 0.47
C ARG A 158 4.33 9.30 0.08
N LEU A 159 3.34 9.96 -0.47
CA LEU A 159 2.07 9.35 -0.87
C LEU A 159 1.89 9.48 -2.37
N VAL A 160 1.61 8.36 -3.02
CA VAL A 160 1.62 8.30 -4.49
C VAL A 160 0.21 8.29 -5.04
N ALA A 161 -0.05 9.20 -5.97
CA ALA A 161 -1.26 9.23 -6.78
C ALA A 161 -0.94 9.47 -8.26
N VAL A 162 -1.94 9.43 -9.11
CA VAL A 162 -1.84 9.78 -10.54
C VAL A 162 -2.78 10.92 -10.84
N ASP A 163 -2.26 11.98 -11.46
CA ASP A 163 -3.06 13.06 -12.03
C ASP A 163 -3.89 12.49 -13.19
N ARG A 164 -5.20 12.52 -13.07
CA ARG A 164 -6.14 11.90 -14.00
C ARG A 164 -6.06 12.52 -15.39
N GLY A 165 -5.90 13.83 -15.46
CA GLY A 165 -5.88 14.57 -16.73
C GLY A 165 -4.61 14.36 -17.53
N SER A 166 -3.43 14.33 -16.85
CA SER A 166 -2.14 14.16 -17.50
C SER A 166 -1.64 12.71 -17.53
N GLY A 167 -2.21 11.82 -16.74
CA GLY A 167 -1.73 10.45 -16.55
C GLY A 167 -0.37 10.36 -15.87
N ARG A 168 0.14 11.44 -15.30
CA ARG A 168 1.45 11.49 -14.64
C ARG A 168 1.35 11.12 -13.18
N ARG A 169 2.37 10.44 -12.69
CA ARG A 169 2.54 10.18 -11.27
C ARG A 169 2.80 11.47 -10.51
N VAL A 170 2.16 11.61 -9.36
CA VAL A 170 2.38 12.68 -8.39
C VAL A 170 2.77 12.02 -7.07
N VAL A 171 3.78 12.60 -6.41
CA VAL A 171 4.29 12.13 -5.12
C VAL A 171 4.10 13.26 -4.12
N PHE A 172 3.02 13.19 -3.36
CA PHE A 172 2.78 14.15 -2.28
C PHE A 172 3.81 13.94 -1.18
N GLY A 173 4.35 15.04 -0.66
CA GLY A 173 5.46 15.05 0.29
C GLY A 173 6.84 15.22 -0.35
N ASP A 174 6.94 15.26 -1.69
CA ASP A 174 8.15 15.67 -2.41
C ASP A 174 8.13 17.17 -2.75
N ASP A 175 9.32 17.75 -2.93
CA ASP A 175 9.48 19.14 -3.40
C ASP A 175 8.77 19.35 -4.75
N GLY A 176 7.98 20.41 -4.85
CA GLY A 176 7.23 20.73 -6.06
C GLY A 176 5.93 19.92 -6.25
N ALA A 177 5.56 19.06 -5.30
CA ALA A 177 4.24 18.46 -5.29
C ALA A 177 3.15 19.53 -5.05
N PRO A 178 1.91 19.29 -5.53
CA PRO A 178 0.78 20.15 -5.20
C PRO A 178 0.59 20.26 -3.67
N ASP A 179 0.20 21.43 -3.21
CA ASP A 179 -0.14 21.64 -1.79
C ASP A 179 -1.39 20.82 -1.44
N ALA A 180 -1.22 19.91 -0.49
CA ALA A 180 -2.26 18.99 -0.06
C ALA A 180 -2.06 18.58 1.40
N SER A 181 -3.14 18.36 2.12
CA SER A 181 -3.07 17.68 3.40
C SER A 181 -2.70 16.20 3.22
N VAL A 182 -2.13 15.57 4.25
CA VAL A 182 -1.91 14.10 4.22
C VAL A 182 -3.23 13.36 4.02
N ALA A 183 -4.33 13.87 4.57
CA ALA A 183 -5.65 13.28 4.42
C ALA A 183 -6.15 13.31 2.96
N ASP A 184 -5.96 14.42 2.24
CA ASP A 184 -6.29 14.53 0.83
C ASP A 184 -5.39 13.64 -0.04
N ALA A 185 -4.10 13.60 0.27
CA ALA A 185 -3.13 12.75 -0.43
C ALA A 185 -3.41 11.26 -0.25
N VAL A 186 -3.80 10.81 0.95
CA VAL A 186 -4.24 9.43 1.22
C VAL A 186 -5.52 9.12 0.44
N ALA A 187 -6.51 10.02 0.47
CA ALA A 187 -7.75 9.83 -0.29
C ALA A 187 -7.45 9.74 -1.80
N ALA A 188 -6.63 10.64 -2.35
CA ALA A 188 -6.20 10.62 -3.75
C ALA A 188 -5.49 9.30 -4.11
N SER A 189 -4.58 8.85 -3.23
CA SER A 189 -3.86 7.59 -3.38
C SER A 189 -4.75 6.34 -3.33
N CYS A 190 -5.92 6.44 -2.70
CA CYS A 190 -6.91 5.36 -2.58
C CYS A 190 -8.07 5.46 -3.59
N ALA A 191 -8.11 6.49 -4.44
CA ALA A 191 -9.18 6.72 -5.39
C ALA A 191 -9.10 5.80 -6.62
N VAL A 192 -9.38 4.49 -6.42
CA VAL A 192 -9.36 3.47 -7.48
C VAL A 192 -10.35 3.85 -8.59
N PRO A 193 -9.88 4.03 -9.86
CA PRO A 193 -10.73 4.45 -10.95
C PRO A 193 -11.94 3.51 -11.16
N GLY A 194 -13.11 4.11 -11.43
CA GLY A 194 -14.35 3.36 -11.64
C GLY A 194 -15.05 2.89 -10.37
N LEU A 195 -14.33 2.83 -9.24
CA LEU A 195 -14.87 2.47 -7.92
C LEU A 195 -15.14 3.71 -7.09
N PHE A 196 -14.12 4.50 -6.85
CA PHE A 196 -14.20 5.75 -6.09
C PHE A 196 -14.24 6.97 -7.02
N ALA A 197 -14.83 8.06 -6.51
CA ALA A 197 -14.73 9.36 -7.16
C ALA A 197 -13.24 9.81 -7.18
N PRO A 198 -12.77 10.43 -8.27
CA PRO A 198 -11.48 11.09 -8.26
C PRO A 198 -11.45 12.17 -7.19
N VAL A 199 -10.30 12.36 -6.55
CA VAL A 199 -10.13 13.37 -5.50
C VAL A 199 -9.61 14.67 -6.11
N ALA A 200 -10.36 15.75 -5.94
CA ALA A 200 -9.94 17.09 -6.34
C ALA A 200 -8.96 17.68 -5.32
N ILE A 201 -7.81 18.15 -5.79
CA ILE A 201 -6.82 18.90 -5.01
C ILE A 201 -6.37 20.08 -5.89
N GLY A 202 -6.65 21.29 -5.46
CA GLY A 202 -6.49 22.49 -6.30
C GLY A 202 -7.37 22.42 -7.55
N ASP A 203 -6.77 22.60 -8.70
CA ASP A 203 -7.41 22.58 -10.02
C ASP A 203 -7.36 21.23 -10.74
N ARG A 204 -6.89 20.17 -10.06
CA ARG A 204 -6.65 18.85 -10.64
C ARG A 204 -7.39 17.75 -9.92
N GLU A 205 -7.64 16.66 -10.66
CA GLU A 205 -8.22 15.42 -10.14
C GLU A 205 -7.18 14.32 -10.07
N TYR A 206 -7.17 13.58 -8.96
CA TYR A 206 -6.23 12.51 -8.71
C TYR A 206 -6.94 11.19 -8.52
N VAL A 207 -6.25 10.12 -8.93
CA VAL A 207 -6.67 8.73 -8.79
C VAL A 207 -5.54 7.90 -8.20
N ASP A 208 -5.87 6.66 -7.81
CA ASP A 208 -4.98 5.72 -7.13
C ASP A 208 -3.62 5.57 -7.82
N GLY A 209 -2.55 5.65 -7.01
CA GLY A 209 -1.18 5.52 -7.48
C GLY A 209 -0.83 4.14 -8.04
N GLY A 210 -1.63 3.12 -7.74
CA GLY A 210 -1.52 1.78 -8.32
C GLY A 210 -1.76 1.73 -9.82
N VAL A 211 -2.38 2.77 -10.39
CA VAL A 211 -2.47 2.97 -11.85
C VAL A 211 -1.09 3.17 -12.48
N TRP A 212 -0.13 3.68 -11.73
CA TRP A 212 1.27 3.81 -12.18
C TRP A 212 2.07 2.56 -11.87
N SER A 213 2.17 2.18 -10.61
CA SER A 213 2.89 1.01 -10.14
C SER A 213 2.26 0.47 -8.85
N PRO A 214 2.22 -0.84 -8.65
CA PRO A 214 1.65 -1.43 -7.44
C PRO A 214 2.47 -1.09 -6.18
N THR A 215 3.73 -0.74 -6.30
CA THR A 215 4.62 -0.46 -5.17
C THR A 215 5.25 0.93 -5.22
N ASN A 216 5.52 1.45 -6.41
CA ASN A 216 6.30 2.66 -6.61
C ASN A 216 7.68 2.60 -5.88
N LEU A 217 8.29 1.41 -5.86
CA LEU A 217 9.55 1.16 -5.16
C LEU A 217 10.73 1.92 -5.78
N ASP A 218 10.62 2.31 -7.04
CA ASP A 218 11.60 3.18 -7.72
C ASP A 218 11.80 4.53 -7.03
N LEU A 219 10.80 4.99 -6.24
CA LEU A 219 10.88 6.22 -5.43
C LEU A 219 11.77 6.08 -4.20
N ALA A 220 12.17 4.87 -3.82
CA ALA A 220 13.07 4.67 -2.68
C ALA A 220 14.41 5.36 -2.93
N ARG A 221 14.68 6.43 -2.18
CA ARG A 221 15.99 7.12 -2.18
C ARG A 221 16.93 6.36 -1.26
N ALA A 222 17.36 5.18 -1.71
CA ALA A 222 18.21 4.26 -0.99
C ALA A 222 19.50 4.00 -1.76
N GLY A 223 20.61 3.90 -1.04
CA GLY A 223 21.94 3.64 -1.56
C GLY A 223 22.68 2.60 -0.75
N SER A 224 24.00 2.58 -0.83
CA SER A 224 24.85 1.65 -0.08
C SER A 224 24.62 1.80 1.43
N GLY A 225 24.39 0.68 2.13
CA GLY A 225 24.10 0.64 3.56
C GLY A 225 22.64 0.86 3.95
N ASP A 226 21.77 1.27 3.01
CA ASP A 226 20.33 1.35 3.26
C ASP A 226 19.65 0.00 3.01
N ARG A 227 18.62 -0.29 3.82
CA ARG A 227 17.72 -1.41 3.61
C ARG A 227 16.36 -0.89 3.12
N VAL A 228 15.83 -1.50 2.08
CA VAL A 228 14.47 -1.26 1.58
C VAL A 228 13.61 -2.47 1.93
N LEU A 229 12.58 -2.28 2.73
CA LEU A 229 11.54 -3.26 2.98
C LEU A 229 10.30 -2.91 2.17
N CYS A 230 9.95 -3.77 1.21
CA CYS A 230 8.79 -3.57 0.33
C CYS A 230 7.71 -4.61 0.62
N LEU A 231 6.54 -4.17 1.10
CA LEU A 231 5.40 -5.05 1.35
C LEU A 231 4.44 -5.02 0.16
N VAL A 232 4.14 -6.20 -0.41
CA VAL A 232 3.37 -6.38 -1.67
C VAL A 232 2.14 -7.25 -1.45
N PRO A 233 1.04 -6.70 -0.88
CA PRO A 233 -0.17 -7.49 -0.57
C PRO A 233 -0.79 -8.15 -1.79
N THR A 234 -0.73 -7.50 -2.96
CA THR A 234 -1.34 -7.97 -4.21
C THR A 234 -0.68 -9.22 -4.80
N ALA A 235 0.48 -9.63 -4.29
CA ALA A 235 1.09 -10.90 -4.69
C ALA A 235 0.18 -12.11 -4.37
N ALA A 236 -0.71 -12.00 -3.37
CA ALA A 236 -1.72 -13.01 -3.05
C ALA A 236 -2.74 -13.23 -4.17
N MET A 237 -3.04 -12.21 -5.00
CA MET A 237 -4.01 -12.31 -6.09
C MET A 237 -3.63 -13.33 -7.17
N GLY A 238 -2.34 -13.67 -7.29
CA GLY A 238 -1.83 -14.64 -8.27
C GLY A 238 -2.19 -16.09 -7.97
N THR A 239 -2.77 -16.40 -6.83
CA THR A 239 -3.11 -17.75 -6.38
C THR A 239 -4.53 -18.18 -6.76
N GLY A 240 -5.38 -17.25 -7.22
CA GLY A 240 -6.76 -17.52 -7.61
C GLY A 240 -6.92 -18.19 -8.97
N PRO A 241 -8.14 -18.72 -9.29
CA PRO A 241 -8.42 -19.43 -10.54
C PRO A 241 -8.53 -18.50 -11.76
N SER A 242 -8.71 -17.19 -11.58
CA SER A 242 -8.88 -16.23 -12.67
C SER A 242 -7.58 -15.99 -13.43
N LEU A 243 -7.56 -16.34 -14.73
CA LEU A 243 -6.42 -16.08 -15.62
C LEU A 243 -6.10 -14.58 -15.74
N ALA A 244 -7.12 -13.73 -15.75
CA ALA A 244 -6.96 -12.28 -15.82
C ALA A 244 -6.25 -11.73 -14.57
N LEU A 245 -6.66 -12.16 -13.36
CA LEU A 245 -6.01 -11.76 -12.11
C LEU A 245 -4.58 -12.30 -12.02
N ARG A 246 -4.34 -13.51 -12.50
CA ARG A 246 -2.98 -14.09 -12.56
C ARG A 246 -2.08 -13.32 -13.52
N GLY A 247 -2.59 -12.92 -14.69
CA GLY A 247 -1.86 -12.08 -15.64
C GLY A 247 -1.50 -10.73 -15.05
N LEU A 248 -2.46 -10.08 -14.37
CA LEU A 248 -2.24 -8.81 -13.65
C LEU A 248 -1.17 -8.96 -12.56
N ALA A 249 -1.30 -9.97 -11.70
CA ALA A 249 -0.34 -10.21 -10.63
C ALA A 249 1.06 -10.51 -11.18
N THR A 250 1.17 -11.19 -12.33
CA THR A 250 2.46 -11.44 -12.99
C THR A 250 3.07 -10.14 -13.50
N GLY A 251 2.28 -9.28 -14.15
CA GLY A 251 2.74 -7.95 -14.60
C GLY A 251 3.21 -7.08 -13.44
N TRP A 252 2.47 -7.07 -12.33
CA TRP A 252 2.84 -6.33 -11.13
C TRP A 252 4.12 -6.86 -10.47
N ARG A 253 4.31 -8.19 -10.41
CA ARG A 253 5.57 -8.77 -9.93
C ARG A 253 6.75 -8.36 -10.80
N LEU A 254 6.59 -8.36 -12.11
CA LEU A 254 7.63 -7.91 -13.02
C LEU A 254 7.98 -6.44 -12.80
N ALA A 255 6.99 -5.55 -12.71
CA ALA A 255 7.19 -4.13 -12.42
C ALA A 255 7.97 -3.94 -11.11
N THR A 256 7.52 -4.57 -10.01
CA THR A 256 8.20 -4.51 -8.71
C THR A 256 9.64 -5.05 -8.80
N SER A 257 9.87 -6.12 -9.57
CA SER A 257 11.22 -6.68 -9.75
C SER A 257 12.16 -5.74 -10.48
N VAL A 258 11.67 -5.04 -11.50
CA VAL A 258 12.45 -4.02 -12.25
C VAL A 258 12.80 -2.84 -11.33
N GLU A 259 11.83 -2.34 -10.57
CA GLU A 259 12.04 -1.26 -9.60
C GLU A 259 13.06 -1.67 -8.51
N ALA A 260 12.93 -2.88 -7.98
CA ALA A 260 13.87 -3.44 -7.00
C ALA A 260 15.29 -3.57 -7.55
N ALA A 261 15.43 -4.05 -8.80
CA ALA A 261 16.72 -4.14 -9.46
C ALA A 261 17.38 -2.77 -9.60
N ALA A 262 16.60 -1.71 -9.86
CA ALA A 262 17.11 -0.35 -9.90
C ALA A 262 17.64 0.13 -8.54
N ALA A 263 16.94 -0.17 -7.44
CA ALA A 263 17.40 0.15 -6.08
C ALA A 263 18.67 -0.65 -5.70
N ARG A 264 18.70 -1.95 -6.03
CA ARG A 264 19.88 -2.79 -5.80
C ARG A 264 21.11 -2.31 -6.56
N ARG A 265 20.94 -1.81 -7.81
CA ARG A 265 22.07 -1.22 -8.57
C ARG A 265 22.64 0.04 -7.92
N ARG A 266 21.86 0.75 -7.10
CA ARG A 266 22.34 1.87 -6.27
C ARG A 266 23.03 1.43 -4.99
N GLY A 267 23.13 0.10 -4.74
CA GLY A 267 23.79 -0.49 -3.58
C GLY A 267 22.88 -0.76 -2.39
N ALA A 268 21.57 -0.53 -2.51
CA ALA A 268 20.62 -0.82 -1.45
C ALA A 268 20.37 -2.33 -1.31
N SER A 269 20.19 -2.81 -0.08
CA SER A 269 19.61 -4.12 0.18
C SER A 269 18.09 -4.03 0.05
N VAL A 270 17.48 -4.83 -0.84
CA VAL A 270 16.03 -4.79 -1.09
C VAL A 270 15.41 -6.13 -0.74
N GLU A 271 14.53 -6.09 0.25
CA GLU A 271 13.68 -7.20 0.67
C GLU A 271 12.25 -6.95 0.19
N ILE A 272 11.68 -7.91 -0.54
CA ILE A 272 10.29 -7.88 -1.00
C ILE A 272 9.53 -8.96 -0.24
N VAL A 273 8.51 -8.56 0.49
CA VAL A 273 7.66 -9.47 1.28
C VAL A 273 6.27 -9.52 0.67
N ALA A 274 5.81 -10.73 0.42
CA ALA A 274 4.47 -11.06 -0.02
C ALA A 274 3.72 -11.82 1.08
N PRO A 275 2.37 -11.83 1.08
CA PRO A 275 1.60 -12.71 1.94
C PRO A 275 2.04 -14.18 1.76
N ASP A 276 2.34 -14.85 2.86
CA ASP A 276 2.62 -16.29 2.85
C ASP A 276 1.33 -17.09 2.55
N THR A 277 1.44 -18.41 2.51
CA THR A 277 0.29 -19.29 2.19
C THR A 277 -0.89 -19.08 3.16
N GLY A 278 -0.64 -18.87 4.45
CA GLY A 278 -1.67 -18.62 5.47
C GLY A 278 -2.35 -17.28 5.24
N ALA A 279 -1.58 -16.22 5.12
CA ALA A 279 -2.08 -14.87 4.87
C ALA A 279 -2.80 -14.78 3.51
N ALA A 280 -2.24 -15.37 2.44
CA ALA A 280 -2.87 -15.39 1.13
C ALA A 280 -4.21 -16.14 1.14
N SER A 281 -4.30 -17.27 1.84
CA SER A 281 -5.56 -18.02 2.02
C SER A 281 -6.60 -17.22 2.81
N ALA A 282 -6.18 -16.50 3.86
CA ALA A 282 -7.05 -15.64 4.63
C ALA A 282 -7.58 -14.46 3.79
N MET A 283 -6.75 -13.85 2.97
CA MET A 283 -7.11 -12.75 2.07
C MET A 283 -8.08 -13.21 0.98
N GLY A 284 -7.79 -14.33 0.33
CA GLY A 284 -8.54 -14.77 -0.84
C GLY A 284 -8.32 -13.83 -2.04
N THR A 285 -9.31 -13.77 -2.94
CA THR A 285 -9.23 -12.98 -4.18
C THR A 285 -9.90 -11.61 -4.10
N ASP A 286 -10.78 -11.38 -3.13
CA ASP A 286 -11.48 -10.12 -2.89
C ASP A 286 -10.79 -9.33 -1.77
N LEU A 287 -9.85 -8.49 -2.16
CA LEU A 287 -9.07 -7.66 -1.23
C LEU A 287 -9.89 -6.53 -0.56
N MET A 288 -11.12 -6.31 -1.01
CA MET A 288 -12.00 -5.28 -0.46
C MET A 288 -12.98 -5.83 0.58
N ASN A 289 -12.98 -7.12 0.86
CA ASN A 289 -13.92 -7.77 1.78
C ASN A 289 -13.57 -7.52 3.26
N PRO A 290 -14.29 -6.63 3.98
CA PRO A 290 -13.94 -6.26 5.34
C PRO A 290 -14.20 -7.37 6.36
N ALA A 291 -15.06 -8.36 6.05
CA ALA A 291 -15.35 -9.46 6.97
C ALA A 291 -14.13 -10.36 7.27
N ARG A 292 -13.10 -10.31 6.41
CA ARG A 292 -11.86 -11.08 6.58
C ARG A 292 -10.76 -10.29 7.30
N ARG A 293 -11.00 -9.01 7.59
CA ARG A 293 -9.96 -8.07 8.04
C ARG A 293 -9.25 -8.54 9.31
N ALA A 294 -9.99 -8.97 10.33
CA ALA A 294 -9.40 -9.42 11.60
C ALA A 294 -8.49 -10.65 11.41
N ARG A 295 -8.96 -11.64 10.66
CA ARG A 295 -8.19 -12.84 10.35
C ARG A 295 -6.92 -12.51 9.56
N VAL A 296 -7.00 -11.63 8.57
CA VAL A 296 -5.86 -11.22 7.75
C VAL A 296 -4.83 -10.44 8.58
N LEU A 297 -5.29 -9.58 9.49
CA LEU A 297 -4.41 -8.88 10.44
C LEU A 297 -3.62 -9.87 11.29
N SER A 298 -4.31 -10.87 11.87
CA SER A 298 -3.69 -11.92 12.69
C SER A 298 -2.66 -12.74 11.91
N GLU A 299 -2.99 -13.14 10.67
CA GLU A 299 -2.04 -13.87 9.81
C GLU A 299 -0.83 -13.00 9.42
N GLY A 300 -1.05 -11.71 9.17
CA GLY A 300 0.04 -10.76 8.96
C GLY A 300 0.96 -10.69 10.17
N PHE A 301 0.40 -10.59 11.38
CA PHE A 301 1.15 -10.55 12.63
C PHE A 301 1.97 -11.84 12.84
N ARG A 302 1.34 -13.00 12.66
CA ARG A 302 2.03 -14.29 12.70
C ARG A 302 3.21 -14.33 11.70
N GLN A 303 2.98 -13.92 10.46
CA GLN A 303 4.02 -13.92 9.41
C GLN A 303 5.16 -12.97 9.76
N GLY A 304 4.86 -11.76 10.25
CA GLY A 304 5.88 -10.80 10.69
C GLY A 304 6.67 -11.30 11.88
N GLY A 305 6.00 -11.97 12.85
CA GLY A 305 6.63 -12.56 14.04
C GLY A 305 7.51 -13.76 13.77
N ALA A 306 7.33 -14.45 12.63
CA ALA A 306 8.20 -15.54 12.18
C ALA A 306 9.48 -15.04 11.48
N ARG A 307 9.71 -13.74 11.43
CA ARG A 307 10.89 -13.14 10.85
C ARG A 307 12.07 -13.32 11.80
N ASP A 308 13.06 -14.06 11.35
CA ASP A 308 14.34 -14.20 12.08
C ASP A 308 15.02 -12.82 12.12
N GLY A 309 15.49 -12.44 13.31
CA GLY A 309 16.19 -11.17 13.55
C GLY A 309 17.57 -11.10 12.88
#